data_ce64bf2ff0b76b8ca4a38b4a701d5c69
#
_entry.id   ce64bf2ff0b76b8ca4a38b4a701d5c69
#
_cell.length_a   1.000
_cell.length_b   1.000
_cell.length_c   1.000
_cell.angle_alpha   90.00
_cell.angle_beta   90.00
_cell.angle_gamma   90.00
#
_symmetry.space_group_name_H-M   'P 1'
#
loop_
_entity.id
_entity.type
_entity.pdbx_description
1 polymer ?
#
loop_
_entity_poly.entity_id
_entity_poly.type
_entity_poly.pdbx_seq_one_letter_code
_entity_poly.pdbx_strand_id
1 'polypeptide(L)'
;MNSQTQAPLILIVEDEPKLGQLLVDYLQASSYRTHHLLRGDEVLAWVKQTPPDLILLDQMLPGMDGLSLCREIRRFSELPIIMVTAKTEEIDRLLGLETGADDYVCKPFSPREVVARVKTILKRCRYTPEEAQKASLLVVDEGRFQASWNNTTLDLTPAEFRLLKTLAQEPGIVFTREMLLNHLYDDYRVVTDRTIDSHIKNLRRKLEALDADQPFIRAVYGMGYRWEADVCRLI
;
A
#
# COMPACT_ATOMS: atom_id res chain seq x y z
N MET A 1 32.73 7.32 3.22
CA MET A 1 32.04 8.26 4.11
C MET A 1 30.66 7.69 4.35
N ASN A 2 30.40 7.18 5.57
CA ASN A 2 29.09 6.59 5.93
C ASN A 2 28.04 7.68 5.95
N SER A 3 27.16 7.72 4.94
CA SER A 3 25.92 8.46 5.02
C SER A 3 25.05 7.75 6.08
N GLN A 4 25.07 8.26 7.30
CA GLN A 4 24.08 7.86 8.31
C GLN A 4 22.71 8.24 7.74
N THR A 5 21.96 7.26 7.27
CA THR A 5 20.59 7.46 6.78
C THR A 5 19.75 7.89 7.97
N GLN A 6 19.42 9.16 8.04
CA GLN A 6 18.59 9.74 9.10
C GLN A 6 17.23 9.03 9.12
N ALA A 7 16.69 8.71 10.30
CA ALA A 7 15.38 8.09 10.42
C ALA A 7 14.29 8.93 9.69
N PRO A 8 13.34 8.30 8.97
CA PRO A 8 12.30 9.01 8.24
C PRO A 8 11.48 9.94 9.14
N LEU A 9 11.12 11.10 8.62
CA LEU A 9 10.32 12.12 9.28
C LEU A 9 8.86 12.01 8.84
N ILE A 10 7.97 11.76 9.78
CA ILE A 10 6.52 11.70 9.56
C ILE A 10 5.89 12.96 10.10
N LEU A 11 5.21 13.71 9.24
CA LEU A 11 4.36 14.80 9.65
C LEU A 11 2.98 14.27 9.99
N ILE A 12 2.50 14.56 11.19
CA ILE A 12 1.15 14.25 11.67
C ILE A 12 0.37 15.55 11.71
N VAL A 13 -0.76 15.61 11.02
CA VAL A 13 -1.68 16.75 11.03
C VAL A 13 -3.02 16.25 11.56
N GLU A 14 -3.28 16.55 12.82
CA GLU A 14 -4.45 16.06 13.58
C GLU A 14 -4.79 17.11 14.65
N ASP A 15 -6.02 17.61 14.64
CA ASP A 15 -6.45 18.67 15.54
C ASP A 15 -6.80 18.17 16.95
N GLU A 16 -7.04 16.86 17.12
CA GLU A 16 -7.23 16.25 18.43
C GLU A 16 -5.87 15.93 19.09
N PRO A 17 -5.43 16.68 20.15
CA PRO A 17 -4.08 16.53 20.71
C PRO A 17 -3.79 15.13 21.26
N LYS A 18 -4.82 14.46 21.82
CA LYS A 18 -4.67 13.11 22.39
C LYS A 18 -4.41 12.06 21.30
N LEU A 19 -5.14 12.15 20.19
CA LEU A 19 -4.97 11.24 19.06
C LEU A 19 -3.63 11.51 18.36
N GLY A 20 -3.28 12.78 18.13
CA GLY A 20 -1.99 13.15 17.58
C GLY A 20 -0.83 12.64 18.42
N GLN A 21 -0.89 12.81 19.77
CA GLN A 21 0.15 12.29 20.66
C GLN A 21 0.25 10.77 20.64
N LEU A 22 -0.89 10.06 20.58
CA LEU A 22 -0.91 8.61 20.45
C LEU A 22 -0.18 8.14 19.17
N LEU A 23 -0.43 8.80 18.04
CA LEU A 23 0.26 8.51 16.78
C LEU A 23 1.77 8.80 16.88
N VAL A 24 2.15 9.93 17.50
CA VAL A 24 3.55 10.27 17.78
C VAL A 24 4.25 9.14 18.54
N ASP A 25 3.66 8.67 19.64
CA ASP A 25 4.24 7.66 20.51
C ASP A 25 4.47 6.33 19.76
N TYR A 26 3.49 5.87 18.99
CA TYR A 26 3.60 4.62 18.23
C TYR A 26 4.60 4.70 17.07
N LEU A 27 4.67 5.83 16.39
CA LEU A 27 5.62 6.04 15.30
C LEU A 27 7.06 6.19 15.83
N GLN A 28 7.27 6.90 16.93
CA GLN A 28 8.57 7.01 17.58
C GLN A 28 9.05 5.66 18.13
N ALA A 29 8.15 4.87 18.72
CA ALA A 29 8.45 3.50 19.14
C ALA A 29 8.86 2.59 17.97
N SER A 30 8.45 2.96 16.74
CA SER A 30 8.82 2.29 15.48
C SER A 30 10.03 2.92 14.78
N SER A 31 10.81 3.76 15.50
CA SER A 31 12.02 4.43 15.04
C SER A 31 11.81 5.47 13.93
N TYR A 32 10.65 6.09 13.84
CA TYR A 32 10.39 7.24 13.00
C TYR A 32 10.61 8.54 13.78
N ARG A 33 11.08 9.59 13.11
CA ARG A 33 10.99 10.95 13.63
C ARG A 33 9.59 11.48 13.34
N THR A 34 9.06 12.31 14.22
CA THR A 34 7.69 12.84 14.07
C THR A 34 7.65 14.33 14.30
N HIS A 35 6.74 15.01 13.63
CA HIS A 35 6.31 16.36 13.93
C HIS A 35 4.80 16.41 13.92
N HIS A 36 4.17 17.11 14.86
CA HIS A 36 2.72 17.17 14.96
C HIS A 36 2.25 18.63 14.83
N LEU A 37 1.32 18.86 13.91
CA LEU A 37 0.62 20.11 13.70
C LEU A 37 -0.88 19.92 13.98
N LEU A 38 -1.49 20.95 14.60
CA LEU A 38 -2.90 20.93 15.00
C LEU A 38 -3.82 21.63 13.97
N ARG A 39 -3.25 22.31 12.97
CA ARG A 39 -3.97 23.14 12.03
C ARG A 39 -3.48 22.95 10.61
N GLY A 40 -4.43 22.91 9.66
CA GLY A 40 -4.11 22.74 8.25
C GLY A 40 -3.43 23.94 7.59
N ASP A 41 -3.73 25.16 8.05
CA ASP A 41 -3.16 26.41 7.49
C ASP A 41 -1.64 26.58 7.76
N GLU A 42 -1.07 25.83 8.72
CA GLU A 42 0.37 25.85 9.03
C GLU A 42 1.19 24.89 8.14
N VAL A 43 0.53 23.90 7.54
CA VAL A 43 1.20 22.73 6.93
C VAL A 43 1.99 23.10 5.68
N LEU A 44 1.43 23.91 4.78
CA LEU A 44 2.10 24.26 3.51
C LEU A 44 3.42 24.99 3.74
N ALA A 45 3.44 25.93 4.70
CA ALA A 45 4.65 26.65 5.06
C ALA A 45 5.70 25.70 5.68
N TRP A 46 5.25 24.82 6.57
CA TRP A 46 6.10 23.87 7.24
C TRP A 46 6.71 22.84 6.27
N VAL A 47 5.90 22.25 5.39
CA VAL A 47 6.36 21.24 4.39
C VAL A 47 7.40 21.83 3.43
N LYS A 48 7.24 23.12 3.04
CA LYS A 48 8.21 23.79 2.17
C LYS A 48 9.55 24.05 2.87
N GLN A 49 9.56 24.27 4.19
CA GLN A 49 10.78 24.50 4.97
C GLN A 49 11.44 23.19 5.40
N THR A 50 10.66 22.20 5.76
CA THR A 50 11.12 20.91 6.30
C THR A 50 10.33 19.79 5.64
N PRO A 51 10.71 19.35 4.42
CA PRO A 51 10.01 18.30 3.73
C PRO A 51 10.01 17.00 4.55
N PRO A 52 8.83 16.45 4.91
CA PRO A 52 8.75 15.15 5.56
C PRO A 52 8.90 14.01 4.54
N ASP A 53 9.12 12.79 5.02
CA ASP A 53 9.13 11.59 4.18
C ASP A 53 7.71 11.06 3.94
N LEU A 54 6.73 11.40 4.81
CA LEU A 54 5.31 11.04 4.69
C LEU A 54 4.46 11.96 5.56
N ILE A 55 3.21 12.20 5.12
CA ILE A 55 2.21 12.97 5.87
C ILE A 55 1.04 12.06 6.27
N LEU A 56 0.72 12.03 7.56
CA LEU A 56 -0.57 11.57 8.07
C LEU A 56 -1.47 12.78 8.20
N LEU A 57 -2.57 12.83 7.47
CA LEU A 57 -3.38 14.03 7.30
C LEU A 57 -4.84 13.75 7.65
N ASP A 58 -5.32 14.36 8.74
CA ASP A 58 -6.76 14.35 9.03
C ASP A 58 -7.53 15.15 7.98
N GLN A 59 -8.70 14.67 7.64
CA GLN A 59 -9.61 15.36 6.74
C GLN A 59 -10.23 16.60 7.38
N MET A 60 -10.58 16.51 8.67
CA MET A 60 -11.34 17.53 9.38
C MET A 60 -10.41 18.43 10.22
N LEU A 61 -9.76 19.40 9.61
CA LEU A 61 -8.79 20.27 10.26
C LEU A 61 -9.29 21.71 10.35
N PRO A 62 -8.95 22.45 11.42
CA PRO A 62 -9.16 23.89 11.48
C PRO A 62 -8.22 24.64 10.53
N GLY A 63 -8.70 25.75 9.99
CA GLY A 63 -7.97 26.60 9.07
C GLY A 63 -8.09 26.17 7.63
N MET A 64 -7.48 25.05 7.24
CA MET A 64 -7.61 24.44 5.90
C MET A 64 -7.92 22.97 6.05
N ASP A 65 -8.98 22.50 5.38
CA ASP A 65 -9.37 21.09 5.41
C ASP A 65 -8.34 20.19 4.71
N GLY A 66 -8.28 18.92 5.14
CA GLY A 66 -7.26 17.98 4.67
C GLY A 66 -7.33 17.68 3.17
N LEU A 67 -8.52 17.65 2.55
CA LEU A 67 -8.65 17.41 1.11
C LEU A 67 -8.11 18.56 0.29
N SER A 68 -8.43 19.80 0.68
CA SER A 68 -7.89 21.01 0.06
C SER A 68 -6.37 21.09 0.22
N LEU A 69 -5.88 20.72 1.41
CA LEU A 69 -4.46 20.67 1.70
C LEU A 69 -3.71 19.64 0.87
N CYS A 70 -4.28 18.43 0.70
CA CYS A 70 -3.73 17.41 -0.14
C CYS A 70 -3.58 17.89 -1.60
N ARG A 71 -4.62 18.50 -2.17
CA ARG A 71 -4.58 19.10 -3.53
C ARG A 71 -3.50 20.17 -3.66
N GLU A 72 -3.36 21.05 -2.68
CA GLU A 72 -2.33 22.12 -2.71
C GLU A 72 -0.91 21.52 -2.64
N ILE A 73 -0.69 20.48 -1.81
CA ILE A 73 0.60 19.79 -1.73
C ILE A 73 0.92 19.14 -3.08
N ARG A 74 -0.05 18.47 -3.73
CA ARG A 74 0.13 17.79 -5.03
C ARG A 74 0.51 18.73 -6.17
N ARG A 75 0.27 20.03 -6.05
CA ARG A 75 0.71 21.03 -7.05
C ARG A 75 2.23 21.18 -7.13
N PHE A 76 2.95 20.82 -6.07
CA PHE A 76 4.40 21.01 -6.00
C PHE A 76 5.18 19.82 -5.45
N SER A 77 4.51 18.75 -5.02
CA SER A 77 5.18 17.61 -4.37
C SER A 77 4.44 16.30 -4.56
N GLU A 78 5.21 15.23 -4.78
CA GLU A 78 4.76 13.83 -4.78
C GLU A 78 4.96 13.16 -3.40
N LEU A 79 5.07 13.94 -2.32
CA LEU A 79 5.21 13.42 -0.96
C LEU A 79 4.06 12.45 -0.64
N PRO A 80 4.33 11.26 -0.11
CA PRO A 80 3.27 10.32 0.25
C PRO A 80 2.37 10.87 1.33
N ILE A 81 1.05 10.77 1.11
CA ILE A 81 0.01 11.25 2.01
C ILE A 81 -0.95 10.12 2.34
N ILE A 82 -1.09 9.80 3.63
CA ILE A 82 -2.13 8.94 4.15
C ILE A 82 -3.22 9.82 4.76
N MET A 83 -4.43 9.77 4.19
CA MET A 83 -5.57 10.45 4.77
C MET A 83 -6.13 9.68 5.96
N VAL A 84 -6.41 10.41 7.05
CA VAL A 84 -7.13 9.88 8.22
C VAL A 84 -8.51 10.50 8.23
N THR A 85 -9.57 9.70 8.27
CA THR A 85 -10.94 10.22 8.11
C THR A 85 -11.94 9.49 9.00
N ALA A 86 -12.93 10.24 9.52
CA ALA A 86 -14.09 9.67 10.22
C ALA A 86 -15.18 9.16 9.26
N LYS A 87 -15.08 9.47 7.96
CA LYS A 87 -16.11 9.15 6.99
C LYS A 87 -15.89 7.77 6.39
N THR A 88 -16.92 6.93 6.47
CA THR A 88 -16.95 5.53 6.03
C THR A 88 -17.68 5.34 4.70
N GLU A 89 -18.26 6.40 4.14
CA GLU A 89 -19.06 6.29 2.93
C GLU A 89 -18.20 6.10 1.68
N GLU A 90 -18.60 5.22 0.81
CA GLU A 90 -17.91 4.82 -0.43
C GLU A 90 -17.65 6.01 -1.37
N ILE A 91 -18.52 7.03 -1.33
CA ILE A 91 -18.42 8.28 -2.09
C ILE A 91 -17.21 9.11 -1.61
N ASP A 92 -16.93 9.14 -0.32
CA ASP A 92 -15.77 9.87 0.23
C ASP A 92 -14.45 9.19 -0.13
N ARG A 93 -14.45 7.86 -0.31
CA ARG A 93 -13.27 7.12 -0.80
C ARG A 93 -13.00 7.41 -2.29
N LEU A 94 -14.03 7.54 -3.12
CA LEU A 94 -13.89 7.92 -4.54
C LEU A 94 -13.39 9.36 -4.70
N LEU A 95 -13.93 10.31 -3.94
CA LEU A 95 -13.44 11.69 -3.90
C LEU A 95 -12.00 11.78 -3.40
N GLY A 96 -11.63 10.89 -2.49
CA GLY A 96 -10.27 10.78 -2.00
C GLY A 96 -9.27 10.30 -3.04
N LEU A 97 -9.62 9.32 -3.88
CA LEU A 97 -8.76 8.85 -4.98
C LEU A 97 -8.50 9.95 -6.01
N GLU A 98 -9.48 10.83 -6.28
CA GLU A 98 -9.31 12.01 -7.15
C GLU A 98 -8.44 13.11 -6.53
N THR A 99 -8.25 13.12 -5.20
CA THR A 99 -7.40 14.11 -4.51
C THR A 99 -5.92 13.79 -4.52
N GLY A 100 -5.54 12.58 -4.97
CA GLY A 100 -4.15 12.16 -5.09
C GLY A 100 -3.52 11.69 -3.77
N ALA A 101 -4.30 11.28 -2.77
CA ALA A 101 -3.76 10.61 -1.58
C ALA A 101 -3.31 9.19 -1.92
N ASP A 102 -2.26 8.71 -1.23
CA ASP A 102 -1.67 7.39 -1.48
C ASP A 102 -2.38 6.26 -0.70
N ASP A 103 -3.05 6.58 0.41
CA ASP A 103 -3.81 5.62 1.23
C ASP A 103 -4.82 6.34 2.13
N TYR A 104 -5.76 5.56 2.70
CA TYR A 104 -6.82 6.02 3.59
C TYR A 104 -6.92 5.15 4.82
N VAL A 105 -7.08 5.79 6.00
CA VAL A 105 -7.35 5.13 7.27
C VAL A 105 -8.63 5.69 7.86
N CYS A 106 -9.63 4.83 8.09
CA CYS A 106 -10.90 5.23 8.68
C CYS A 106 -10.83 5.19 10.22
N LYS A 107 -11.29 6.27 10.87
CA LYS A 107 -11.53 6.30 12.33
C LYS A 107 -12.79 5.51 12.66
N PRO A 108 -12.81 4.64 13.70
CA PRO A 108 -11.72 4.34 14.62
C PRO A 108 -10.72 3.34 14.04
N PHE A 109 -9.43 3.56 14.25
CA PHE A 109 -8.34 2.72 13.76
C PHE A 109 -7.44 2.23 14.90
N SER A 110 -6.67 1.18 14.62
CA SER A 110 -5.57 0.77 15.49
C SER A 110 -4.30 1.58 15.17
N PRO A 111 -3.61 2.19 16.15
CA PRO A 111 -2.33 2.84 15.88
C PRO A 111 -1.29 1.93 15.22
N ARG A 112 -1.34 0.63 15.51
CA ARG A 112 -0.48 -0.38 14.85
C ARG A 112 -0.78 -0.52 13.36
N GLU A 113 -2.03 -0.36 12.96
CA GLU A 113 -2.42 -0.36 11.54
C GLU A 113 -1.81 0.83 10.84
N VAL A 114 -1.89 2.04 11.42
CA VAL A 114 -1.29 3.25 10.85
C VAL A 114 0.22 3.06 10.66
N VAL A 115 0.93 2.53 11.68
CA VAL A 115 2.37 2.25 11.58
C VAL A 115 2.67 1.25 10.45
N ALA A 116 1.87 0.21 10.28
CA ALA A 116 2.06 -0.78 9.21
C ALA A 116 1.89 -0.14 7.82
N ARG A 117 0.89 0.74 7.63
CA ARG A 117 0.65 1.49 6.39
C ARG A 117 1.78 2.46 6.09
N VAL A 118 2.21 3.25 7.08
CA VAL A 118 3.38 4.15 6.97
C VAL A 118 4.61 3.37 6.51
N LYS A 119 4.91 2.23 7.15
CA LYS A 119 6.03 1.38 6.77
C LYS A 119 5.94 0.91 5.32
N THR A 120 4.76 0.48 4.89
CA THR A 120 4.51 -0.02 3.52
C THR A 120 4.73 1.07 2.48
N ILE A 121 4.16 2.27 2.71
CA ILE A 121 4.28 3.39 1.77
C ILE A 121 5.71 3.90 1.69
N LEU A 122 6.37 4.11 2.84
CA LEU A 122 7.78 4.55 2.85
C LEU A 122 8.72 3.54 2.17
N LYS A 123 8.42 2.24 2.27
CA LYS A 123 9.19 1.23 1.55
C LYS A 123 9.04 1.41 0.04
N ARG A 124 7.84 1.67 -0.48
CA ARG A 124 7.58 1.94 -1.90
C ARG A 124 8.32 3.19 -2.40
N CYS A 125 8.34 4.26 -1.59
CA CYS A 125 8.94 5.55 -1.97
C CYS A 125 10.47 5.59 -1.88
N ARG A 126 11.10 4.69 -1.13
CA ARG A 126 12.56 4.61 -1.01
C ARG A 126 13.25 3.95 -2.20
N TYR A 127 12.51 3.29 -3.06
CA TYR A 127 13.10 2.72 -4.27
C TYR A 127 13.38 3.84 -5.28
N THR A 128 14.65 4.24 -5.39
CA THR A 128 15.11 5.05 -6.52
C THR A 128 14.95 4.25 -7.82
N PRO A 129 14.79 4.90 -9.00
CA PRO A 129 14.73 4.20 -10.29
C PRO A 129 15.90 3.23 -10.52
N GLU A 130 17.09 3.51 -9.93
CA GLU A 130 18.26 2.65 -10.02
C GLU A 130 18.21 1.45 -9.06
N GLU A 131 17.56 1.59 -7.89
CA GLU A 131 17.33 0.50 -6.96
C GLU A 131 16.10 -0.32 -7.37
N ALA A 132 15.10 0.29 -8.02
CA ALA A 132 13.99 -0.41 -8.65
C ALA A 132 14.47 -1.34 -9.80
N GLN A 133 15.57 -1.02 -10.46
CA GLN A 133 16.21 -1.90 -11.44
C GLN A 133 16.97 -3.08 -10.79
N LYS A 134 17.30 -2.99 -9.50
CA LYS A 134 17.96 -4.06 -8.72
C LYS A 134 16.99 -4.81 -7.80
N ALA A 135 15.83 -4.25 -7.51
CA ALA A 135 14.79 -4.94 -6.75
C ALA A 135 14.05 -5.90 -7.66
N SER A 136 13.92 -7.14 -7.22
CA SER A 136 13.08 -8.15 -7.88
C SER A 136 11.65 -7.62 -8.03
N LEU A 137 11.25 -7.28 -9.24
CA LEU A 137 10.00 -6.57 -9.54
C LEU A 137 9.04 -7.44 -10.32
N LEU A 138 7.86 -7.64 -9.74
CA LEU A 138 6.71 -8.16 -10.47
C LEU A 138 6.00 -6.98 -11.20
N VAL A 139 5.86 -7.09 -12.50
CA VAL A 139 5.05 -6.18 -13.32
C VAL A 139 3.86 -6.96 -13.84
N VAL A 140 2.65 -6.43 -13.63
CA VAL A 140 1.38 -7.01 -14.13
C VAL A 140 0.73 -6.00 -15.05
N ASP A 141 0.67 -6.33 -16.34
CA ASP A 141 0.02 -5.53 -17.39
C ASP A 141 -1.38 -6.08 -17.66
N GLU A 142 -2.39 -5.34 -17.18
CA GLU A 142 -3.79 -5.73 -17.34
C GLU A 142 -4.27 -5.63 -18.77
N GLY A 143 -3.83 -4.62 -19.51
CA GLY A 143 -4.23 -4.40 -20.89
C GLY A 143 -3.75 -5.49 -21.83
N ARG A 144 -2.61 -6.10 -21.53
CA ARG A 144 -2.02 -7.19 -22.32
C ARG A 144 -2.23 -8.57 -21.74
N PHE A 145 -2.83 -8.69 -20.56
CA PHE A 145 -2.95 -9.95 -19.81
C PHE A 145 -1.59 -10.65 -19.61
N GLN A 146 -0.55 -9.87 -19.34
CA GLN A 146 0.81 -10.35 -19.16
C GLN A 146 1.36 -10.00 -17.79
N ALA A 147 2.22 -10.86 -17.26
CA ALA A 147 3.01 -10.55 -16.08
C ALA A 147 4.47 -10.90 -16.34
N SER A 148 5.37 -10.15 -15.72
CA SER A 148 6.81 -10.42 -15.79
C SER A 148 7.47 -10.23 -14.43
N TRP A 149 8.52 -11.02 -14.17
CA TRP A 149 9.39 -10.92 -13.02
C TRP A 149 10.79 -10.58 -13.50
N ASN A 150 11.34 -9.46 -13.03
CA ASN A 150 12.68 -8.99 -13.47
C ASN A 150 12.83 -8.99 -14.99
N ASN A 151 11.84 -8.46 -15.72
CA ASN A 151 11.76 -8.43 -17.18
C ASN A 151 11.61 -9.80 -17.87
N THR A 152 11.50 -10.90 -17.13
CA THR A 152 11.19 -12.23 -17.67
C THR A 152 9.68 -12.44 -17.65
N THR A 153 9.07 -12.60 -18.83
CA THR A 153 7.63 -12.82 -18.96
C THR A 153 7.23 -14.18 -18.38
N LEU A 154 6.15 -14.19 -17.59
CA LEU A 154 5.52 -15.41 -17.09
C LEU A 154 4.53 -15.95 -18.13
N ASP A 155 4.64 -17.22 -18.45
CA ASP A 155 3.64 -17.94 -19.26
C ASP A 155 2.48 -18.38 -18.37
N LEU A 156 1.46 -17.53 -18.24
CA LEU A 156 0.31 -17.73 -17.36
C LEU A 156 -0.95 -18.06 -18.16
N THR A 157 -1.72 -19.00 -17.65
CA THR A 157 -3.12 -19.17 -18.10
C THR A 157 -3.96 -17.99 -17.61
N PRO A 158 -5.13 -17.70 -18.24
CA PRO A 158 -6.01 -16.61 -17.79
C PRO A 158 -6.41 -16.71 -16.31
N ALA A 159 -6.62 -17.92 -15.78
CA ALA A 159 -6.93 -18.16 -14.37
C ALA A 159 -5.74 -17.83 -13.46
N GLU A 160 -4.53 -18.27 -13.82
CA GLU A 160 -3.30 -17.99 -13.08
C GLU A 160 -2.97 -16.49 -13.09
N PHE A 161 -3.19 -15.81 -14.22
CA PHE A 161 -3.02 -14.37 -14.32
C PHE A 161 -3.96 -13.60 -13.39
N ARG A 162 -5.26 -13.94 -13.38
CA ARG A 162 -6.23 -13.31 -12.46
C ARG A 162 -5.87 -13.54 -11.00
N LEU A 163 -5.46 -14.78 -10.64
CA LEU A 163 -5.00 -15.09 -9.27
C LEU A 163 -3.76 -14.29 -8.88
N LEU A 164 -2.77 -14.23 -9.77
CA LEU A 164 -1.55 -13.45 -9.54
C LEU A 164 -1.90 -11.98 -9.30
N LYS A 165 -2.72 -11.39 -10.20
CA LYS A 165 -3.18 -10.01 -10.09
C LYS A 165 -3.85 -9.77 -8.74
N THR A 166 -4.89 -10.56 -8.40
CA THR A 166 -5.66 -10.40 -7.15
C THR A 166 -4.76 -10.47 -5.92
N LEU A 167 -3.87 -11.44 -5.86
CA LEU A 167 -2.97 -11.61 -4.71
C LEU A 167 -1.93 -10.50 -4.62
N ALA A 168 -1.37 -10.07 -5.76
CA ALA A 168 -0.30 -9.08 -5.81
C ALA A 168 -0.79 -7.64 -5.66
N GLN A 169 -2.08 -7.35 -5.92
CA GLN A 169 -2.68 -6.03 -5.68
C GLN A 169 -2.69 -5.64 -4.20
N GLU A 170 -2.86 -6.63 -3.32
CA GLU A 170 -2.92 -6.40 -1.87
C GLU A 170 -1.91 -7.28 -1.12
N PRO A 171 -0.61 -6.96 -1.18
CA PRO A 171 0.44 -7.72 -0.49
C PRO A 171 0.19 -7.79 1.01
N GLY A 172 0.35 -9.00 1.58
CA GLY A 172 0.16 -9.24 3.01
C GLY A 172 -1.28 -9.53 3.42
N ILE A 173 -2.27 -9.28 2.55
CA ILE A 173 -3.67 -9.64 2.82
C ILE A 173 -3.89 -11.13 2.55
N VAL A 174 -4.65 -11.78 3.44
CA VAL A 174 -5.05 -13.19 3.28
C VAL A 174 -6.36 -13.24 2.51
N PHE A 175 -6.34 -13.82 1.32
CA PHE A 175 -7.53 -14.13 0.54
C PHE A 175 -8.00 -15.55 0.83
N THR A 176 -9.27 -15.70 1.19
CA THR A 176 -9.88 -17.03 1.34
C THR A 176 -10.02 -17.71 -0.02
N ARG A 177 -10.18 -19.04 -0.02
CA ARG A 177 -10.42 -19.79 -1.28
C ARG A 177 -11.68 -19.32 -1.99
N GLU A 178 -12.72 -19.00 -1.23
CA GLU A 178 -13.98 -18.47 -1.74
C GLU A 178 -13.80 -17.09 -2.38
N MET A 179 -13.07 -16.17 -1.73
CA MET A 179 -12.74 -14.85 -2.30
C MET A 179 -11.98 -15.01 -3.63
N LEU A 180 -10.96 -15.86 -3.67
CA LEU A 180 -10.19 -16.12 -4.88
C LEU A 180 -11.05 -16.76 -5.99
N LEU A 181 -11.97 -17.64 -5.63
CA LEU A 181 -12.89 -18.26 -6.58
C LEU A 181 -13.81 -17.21 -7.22
N ASN A 182 -14.37 -16.31 -6.41
CA ASN A 182 -15.22 -15.23 -6.86
C ASN A 182 -14.51 -14.24 -7.80
N HIS A 183 -13.22 -14.00 -7.60
CA HIS A 183 -12.40 -13.17 -8.50
C HIS A 183 -12.00 -13.88 -9.81
N LEU A 184 -12.06 -15.22 -9.84
CA LEU A 184 -11.72 -15.99 -11.04
C LEU A 184 -12.86 -16.13 -12.03
N TYR A 185 -14.08 -16.22 -11.53
CA TYR A 185 -15.25 -16.57 -12.32
C TYR A 185 -16.38 -15.58 -12.04
N ASP A 186 -16.66 -14.70 -13.00
CA ASP A 186 -17.80 -13.76 -12.98
C ASP A 186 -19.16 -14.46 -13.14
N ASP A 187 -19.15 -15.74 -13.50
CA ASP A 187 -20.35 -16.57 -13.69
C ASP A 187 -20.48 -17.61 -12.56
N TYR A 188 -21.71 -17.83 -12.10
CA TYR A 188 -22.16 -18.84 -11.11
C TYR A 188 -21.91 -20.29 -11.55
N ARG A 189 -20.70 -20.66 -11.94
CA ARG A 189 -20.35 -22.05 -12.19
C ARG A 189 -19.96 -22.70 -10.88
N VAL A 190 -20.55 -23.86 -10.60
CA VAL A 190 -20.19 -24.73 -9.47
C VAL A 190 -18.77 -25.24 -9.68
N VAL A 191 -17.78 -24.48 -9.21
CA VAL A 191 -16.36 -24.88 -9.24
C VAL A 191 -15.95 -25.15 -7.79
N THR A 192 -15.31 -26.29 -7.56
CA THR A 192 -14.92 -26.73 -6.21
C THR A 192 -13.64 -26.02 -5.74
N ASP A 193 -13.48 -25.83 -4.43
CA ASP A 193 -12.28 -25.22 -3.77
C ASP A 193 -10.95 -25.86 -4.20
N ARG A 194 -10.97 -27.15 -4.60
CA ARG A 194 -9.79 -27.86 -5.12
C ARG A 194 -9.21 -27.24 -6.39
N THR A 195 -10.01 -26.50 -7.15
CA THR A 195 -9.56 -25.82 -8.37
C THR A 195 -8.58 -24.69 -8.04
N ILE A 196 -8.85 -23.92 -6.96
CA ILE A 196 -7.96 -22.83 -6.50
C ILE A 196 -6.60 -23.39 -6.09
N ASP A 197 -6.57 -24.45 -5.27
CA ASP A 197 -5.31 -25.05 -4.80
C ASP A 197 -4.45 -25.56 -5.99
N SER A 198 -5.08 -26.06 -7.03
CA SER A 198 -4.38 -26.51 -8.26
C SER A 198 -3.79 -25.34 -9.04
N HIS A 199 -4.55 -24.25 -9.21
CA HIS A 199 -4.05 -23.03 -9.87
C HIS A 199 -2.93 -22.37 -9.06
N ILE A 200 -3.06 -22.28 -7.73
CA ILE A 200 -2.01 -21.76 -6.85
C ILE A 200 -0.73 -22.62 -6.94
N LYS A 201 -0.86 -23.94 -6.94
CA LYS A 201 0.29 -24.84 -7.10
C LYS A 201 1.02 -24.58 -8.42
N ASN A 202 0.28 -24.48 -9.53
CA ASN A 202 0.88 -24.22 -10.84
C ASN A 202 1.52 -22.84 -10.92
N LEU A 203 0.85 -21.81 -10.37
CA LEU A 203 1.36 -20.45 -10.31
C LEU A 203 2.66 -20.38 -9.49
N ARG A 204 2.70 -21.01 -8.30
CA ARG A 204 3.93 -21.11 -7.49
C ARG A 204 5.07 -21.72 -8.28
N ARG A 205 4.86 -22.86 -8.91
CA ARG A 205 5.89 -23.53 -9.71
C ARG A 205 6.48 -22.61 -10.79
N LYS A 206 5.64 -21.78 -11.44
CA LYS A 206 6.08 -20.83 -12.47
C LYS A 206 6.87 -19.65 -11.87
N LEU A 207 6.47 -19.18 -10.71
CA LEU A 207 7.17 -18.11 -9.99
C LEU A 207 8.50 -18.60 -9.39
N GLU A 208 8.51 -19.76 -8.75
CA GLU A 208 9.71 -20.41 -8.18
C GLU A 208 10.76 -20.76 -9.25
N ALA A 209 10.32 -21.02 -10.50
CA ALA A 209 11.23 -21.22 -11.61
C ALA A 209 12.00 -19.95 -12.02
N LEU A 210 11.50 -18.77 -11.66
CA LEU A 210 12.15 -17.49 -11.92
C LEU A 210 13.06 -17.05 -10.77
N ASP A 211 12.66 -17.35 -9.55
CA ASP A 211 13.39 -17.01 -8.34
C ASP A 211 13.02 -18.00 -7.23
N ALA A 212 13.88 -18.99 -7.01
CA ALA A 212 13.64 -20.07 -6.05
C ALA A 212 13.76 -19.61 -4.59
N ASP A 213 14.49 -18.52 -4.34
CA ASP A 213 14.73 -18.01 -2.99
C ASP A 213 13.64 -17.03 -2.53
N GLN A 214 12.78 -16.57 -3.46
CA GLN A 214 11.72 -15.63 -3.17
C GLN A 214 10.41 -16.35 -2.80
N PRO A 215 9.91 -16.21 -1.57
CA PRO A 215 8.57 -16.69 -1.22
C PRO A 215 7.50 -15.76 -1.82
N PHE A 216 6.89 -16.15 -2.93
CA PHE A 216 5.86 -15.34 -3.59
C PHE A 216 4.48 -15.45 -2.95
N ILE A 217 4.01 -16.69 -2.75
CA ILE A 217 2.66 -16.97 -2.25
C ILE A 217 2.75 -17.88 -1.04
N ARG A 218 2.24 -17.44 0.10
CA ARG A 218 2.19 -18.21 1.33
C ARG A 218 0.79 -18.77 1.58
N ALA A 219 0.73 -20.06 1.95
CA ALA A 219 -0.50 -20.64 2.47
C ALA A 219 -0.65 -20.29 3.95
N VAL A 220 -1.83 -19.79 4.33
CA VAL A 220 -2.23 -19.55 5.72
C VAL A 220 -3.18 -20.67 6.11
N TYR A 221 -2.73 -21.52 7.03
CA TYR A 221 -3.45 -22.75 7.39
C TYR A 221 -4.91 -22.47 7.80
N GLY A 222 -5.85 -23.19 7.19
CA GLY A 222 -7.28 -23.05 7.45
C GLY A 222 -7.93 -21.76 6.89
N MET A 223 -7.16 -20.80 6.37
CA MET A 223 -7.70 -19.51 5.90
C MET A 223 -7.61 -19.35 4.39
N GLY A 224 -6.43 -19.49 3.78
CA GLY A 224 -6.27 -19.26 2.35
C GLY A 224 -4.83 -18.96 1.93
N TYR A 225 -4.66 -17.96 1.07
CA TYR A 225 -3.38 -17.61 0.48
C TYR A 225 -3.12 -16.11 0.57
N ARG A 226 -1.84 -15.74 0.65
CA ARG A 226 -1.41 -14.34 0.66
C ARG A 226 -0.16 -14.15 -0.18
N TRP A 227 -0.01 -12.96 -0.77
CA TRP A 227 1.20 -12.55 -1.46
C TRP A 227 2.25 -12.07 -0.46
N GLU A 228 3.49 -12.58 -0.59
CA GLU A 228 4.60 -12.25 0.32
C GLU A 228 5.69 -11.39 -0.35
N ALA A 229 5.79 -11.39 -1.69
CA ALA A 229 6.83 -10.62 -2.37
C ALA A 229 6.59 -9.11 -2.23
N ASP A 230 7.68 -8.39 -2.04
CA ASP A 230 7.65 -7.01 -1.56
C ASP A 230 7.30 -5.95 -2.62
N VAL A 231 7.46 -6.26 -3.92
CA VAL A 231 7.32 -5.25 -4.99
C VAL A 231 6.45 -5.77 -6.11
N CYS A 232 5.33 -5.09 -6.35
CA CYS A 232 4.45 -5.30 -7.49
C CYS A 232 4.14 -3.96 -8.14
N ARG A 233 4.26 -3.87 -9.47
CA ARG A 233 3.80 -2.75 -10.28
C ARG A 233 2.66 -3.20 -11.17
N LEU A 234 1.51 -2.56 -11.03
CA LEU A 234 0.36 -2.73 -11.91
C LEU A 234 0.39 -1.61 -12.98
N ILE A 235 0.23 -1.95 -14.23
CA ILE A 235 0.18 -1.04 -15.39
C ILE A 235 -0.95 -1.42 -16.33
#